data_b44da56583562ea681dbea34da064373
#
_entry.id   b44da56583562ea681dbea34da064373
#
_cell.length_a   1.000
_cell.length_b   1.000
_cell.length_c   1.000
_cell.angle_alpha   90.00
_cell.angle_beta   90.00
_cell.angle_gamma   90.00
#
_symmetry.space_group_name_H-M   'P 1'
#
loop_
_entity.id
_entity.type
_entity.pdbx_description
1 polymer ?
#
loop_
_entity_poly.entity_id
_entity_poly.type
_entity_poly.pdbx_seq_one_letter_code
_entity_poly.pdbx_strand_id
1 'polypeptide(L)'
;TAVGSLQPDIKVGDLVVTDQFIDRTRRGGTTFFNGPVVTHVSTADPYCPVLNGIALSTIRQLGLPVHDGGTCVVIEGPRFSTKAESNWFTRMGWHTVNMTQYPEVALAREQAMCYCNISVITDYDAGLVAEGAVEPVSNEAVIKTFAANLKNLVTIIEAMIPQIPGPDVDCSCFHALDGAAIE
;
A
#
# COMPACT_ATOMS: atom_id res chain seq x y z
N THR A 1 -0.22 -2.43 -6.48
CA THR A 1 -1.61 -1.93 -6.51
C THR A 1 -1.71 -0.62 -7.28
N ALA A 2 -2.91 -0.32 -7.84
CA ALA A 2 -3.25 0.99 -8.37
C ALA A 2 -3.71 1.90 -7.24
N VAL A 3 -3.22 3.14 -7.20
CA VAL A 3 -3.55 4.12 -6.16
C VAL A 3 -3.69 5.53 -6.74
N GLY A 4 -4.55 6.35 -6.14
CA GLY A 4 -4.58 7.78 -6.36
C GLY A 4 -3.55 8.50 -5.48
N SER A 5 -2.90 9.53 -6.02
CA SER A 5 -2.01 10.40 -5.25
C SER A 5 -2.79 11.41 -4.42
N LEU A 6 -2.38 11.61 -3.18
CA LEU A 6 -2.86 12.63 -2.26
C LEU A 6 -1.85 13.78 -2.07
N GLN A 7 -0.69 13.71 -2.75
CA GLN A 7 0.37 14.71 -2.62
C GLN A 7 0.83 15.20 -4.01
N PRO A 8 1.06 16.50 -4.22
CA PRO A 8 1.37 17.05 -5.54
C PRO A 8 2.76 16.64 -6.07
N ASP A 9 3.67 16.25 -5.19
CA ASP A 9 5.02 15.79 -5.50
C ASP A 9 5.10 14.31 -5.85
N ILE A 10 4.06 13.53 -5.53
CA ILE A 10 3.93 12.11 -5.92
C ILE A 10 3.15 12.05 -7.22
N LYS A 11 3.84 11.88 -8.34
CA LYS A 11 3.28 12.08 -9.69
C LYS A 11 2.65 10.82 -10.26
N VAL A 12 1.72 11.01 -11.19
CA VAL A 12 1.16 9.90 -11.99
C VAL A 12 2.28 9.17 -12.72
N GLY A 13 2.31 7.85 -12.56
CA GLY A 13 3.37 6.97 -13.05
C GLY A 13 4.49 6.68 -12.05
N ASP A 14 4.60 7.44 -10.96
CA ASP A 14 5.53 7.13 -9.88
C ASP A 14 5.13 5.86 -9.14
N LEU A 15 6.11 5.27 -8.46
CA LEU A 15 5.93 4.13 -7.56
C LEU A 15 6.05 4.58 -6.11
N VAL A 16 5.27 3.97 -5.23
CA VAL A 16 5.37 4.15 -3.77
C VAL A 16 5.51 2.78 -3.13
N VAL A 17 6.54 2.58 -2.33
CA VAL A 17 6.65 1.41 -1.46
C VAL A 17 5.97 1.75 -0.14
N THR A 18 4.75 1.28 0.03
CA THR A 18 3.89 1.64 1.16
C THR A 18 4.44 1.08 2.47
N ASP A 19 4.44 1.88 3.53
CA ASP A 19 4.90 1.49 4.87
C ASP A 19 3.84 1.63 5.97
N GLN A 20 2.75 2.37 5.71
CA GLN A 20 1.65 2.57 6.63
C GLN A 20 0.28 2.57 5.94
N PHE A 21 -0.78 2.23 6.66
CA PHE A 21 -2.13 2.35 6.16
C PHE A 21 -3.09 2.97 7.17
N ILE A 22 -4.16 3.56 6.65
CA ILE A 22 -5.33 4.01 7.42
C ILE A 22 -6.56 3.30 6.87
N ASP A 23 -7.25 2.53 7.69
CA ASP A 23 -8.50 1.88 7.29
C ASP A 23 -9.69 2.84 7.44
N ARG A 24 -10.37 3.10 6.31
CA ARG A 24 -11.64 3.82 6.22
C ARG A 24 -12.73 2.96 5.58
N THR A 25 -12.57 1.64 5.64
CA THR A 25 -13.55 0.69 5.12
C THR A 25 -14.59 0.31 6.18
N ARG A 26 -15.58 -0.47 5.76
CA ARG A 26 -16.64 -1.05 6.62
C ARG A 26 -16.72 -2.56 6.43
N ARG A 27 -15.62 -3.19 6.02
CA ARG A 27 -15.58 -4.61 5.70
C ARG A 27 -15.70 -5.47 6.95
N GLY A 28 -16.47 -6.55 6.85
CA GLY A 28 -16.43 -7.65 7.80
C GLY A 28 -15.37 -8.69 7.44
N GLY A 29 -15.13 -9.66 8.35
CA GLY A 29 -14.18 -10.75 8.07
C GLY A 29 -12.73 -10.29 7.99
N THR A 30 -12.35 -9.35 8.85
CA THR A 30 -11.04 -8.69 8.83
C THR A 30 -10.04 -9.30 9.81
N THR A 31 -10.31 -10.50 10.32
CA THR A 31 -9.44 -11.25 11.25
C THR A 31 -9.66 -12.75 11.09
N PHE A 32 -8.61 -13.53 11.30
CA PHE A 32 -8.66 -14.99 11.45
C PHE A 32 -8.95 -15.43 12.88
N PHE A 33 -8.84 -14.53 13.85
CA PHE A 33 -9.01 -14.83 15.28
C PHE A 33 -10.46 -14.63 15.74
N ASN A 34 -11.35 -15.58 15.37
CA ASN A 34 -12.76 -15.60 15.74
C ASN A 34 -13.07 -16.64 16.83
N GLY A 35 -12.05 -17.21 17.45
CA GLY A 35 -12.17 -18.26 18.47
C GLY A 35 -12.34 -17.71 19.89
N PRO A 36 -12.36 -18.60 20.90
CA PRO A 36 -12.51 -18.21 22.29
C PRO A 36 -11.28 -17.49 22.87
N VAL A 37 -10.11 -17.67 22.27
CA VAL A 37 -8.88 -16.99 22.69
C VAL A 37 -8.80 -15.62 22.01
N VAL A 38 -8.75 -14.58 22.84
CA VAL A 38 -8.61 -13.21 22.36
C VAL A 38 -7.15 -12.99 21.92
N THR A 39 -6.97 -12.53 20.68
CA THR A 39 -5.64 -12.31 20.10
C THR A 39 -5.54 -10.90 19.52
N HIS A 40 -4.58 -10.12 20.01
CA HIS A 40 -4.33 -8.75 19.57
C HIS A 40 -2.97 -8.65 18.89
N VAL A 41 -2.96 -8.64 17.57
CA VAL A 41 -1.73 -8.54 16.77
C VAL A 41 -1.36 -7.06 16.59
N SER A 42 -0.10 -6.72 16.88
CA SER A 42 0.39 -5.36 16.64
C SER A 42 0.49 -5.06 15.14
N THR A 43 -0.12 -3.96 14.73
CA THR A 43 -0.04 -3.40 13.38
C THR A 43 0.68 -2.04 13.36
N ALA A 44 1.56 -1.78 14.34
CA ALA A 44 2.35 -0.55 14.38
C ALA A 44 3.27 -0.44 13.14
N ASP A 45 3.89 -1.57 12.77
CA ASP A 45 4.71 -1.70 11.56
C ASP A 45 4.13 -2.83 10.69
N PRO A 46 3.11 -2.51 9.86
CA PRO A 46 2.31 -3.54 9.20
C PRO A 46 2.98 -4.14 7.95
N TYR A 47 3.96 -3.45 7.36
CA TYR A 47 4.69 -3.91 6.18
C TYR A 47 6.07 -4.44 6.56
N CYS A 48 6.56 -5.40 5.77
CA CYS A 48 7.85 -6.05 6.01
C CYS A 48 9.02 -5.13 5.66
N PRO A 49 9.89 -4.75 6.61
CA PRO A 49 11.02 -3.88 6.33
C PRO A 49 12.03 -4.51 5.38
N VAL A 50 12.20 -5.84 5.44
CA VAL A 50 13.12 -6.58 4.56
C VAL A 50 12.64 -6.52 3.11
N LEU A 51 11.36 -6.85 2.86
CA LEU A 51 10.80 -6.80 1.50
C LEU A 51 10.71 -5.37 0.97
N ASN A 52 10.36 -4.39 1.80
CA ASN A 52 10.34 -2.98 1.41
C ASN A 52 11.74 -2.50 1.00
N GLY A 53 12.79 -2.87 1.75
CA GLY A 53 14.18 -2.57 1.40
C GLY A 53 14.61 -3.18 0.06
N ILE A 54 14.23 -4.44 -0.20
CA ILE A 54 14.48 -5.10 -1.50
C ILE A 54 13.72 -4.39 -2.62
N ALA A 55 12.45 -4.06 -2.42
CA ALA A 55 11.64 -3.36 -3.42
C ALA A 55 12.27 -2.01 -3.79
N LEU A 56 12.60 -1.19 -2.80
CA LEU A 56 13.21 0.13 -3.01
C LEU A 56 14.55 0.04 -3.75
N SER A 57 15.43 -0.87 -3.32
CA SER A 57 16.74 -1.05 -3.96
C SER A 57 16.58 -1.50 -5.42
N THR A 58 15.68 -2.46 -5.67
CA THR A 58 15.42 -2.98 -7.02
C THR A 58 14.84 -1.91 -7.94
N ILE A 59 13.83 -1.17 -7.47
CA ILE A 59 13.21 -0.11 -8.28
C ILE A 59 14.22 1.00 -8.62
N ARG A 60 15.07 1.40 -7.64
CA ARG A 60 16.14 2.38 -7.86
C ARG A 60 17.18 1.88 -8.86
N GLN A 61 17.59 0.61 -8.80
CA GLN A 61 18.52 -0.01 -9.75
C GLN A 61 17.97 -0.05 -11.18
N LEU A 62 16.65 -0.20 -11.32
CA LEU A 62 15.95 -0.16 -12.60
C LEU A 62 15.78 1.29 -13.15
N GLY A 63 16.19 2.30 -12.38
CA GLY A 63 16.07 3.71 -12.78
C GLY A 63 14.63 4.24 -12.79
N LEU A 64 13.72 3.59 -12.10
CA LEU A 64 12.32 4.00 -12.03
C LEU A 64 12.08 4.96 -10.85
N PRO A 65 11.16 5.94 -11.00
CA PRO A 65 10.82 6.86 -9.94
C PRO A 65 10.12 6.12 -8.80
N VAL A 66 10.62 6.28 -7.57
CA VAL A 66 10.05 5.62 -6.38
C VAL A 66 10.14 6.51 -5.16
N HIS A 67 9.05 6.53 -4.39
CA HIS A 67 8.97 7.15 -3.08
C HIS A 67 9.17 6.09 -1.99
N ASP A 68 10.02 6.41 -1.03
CA ASP A 68 10.42 5.56 0.08
C ASP A 68 9.46 5.78 1.25
N GLY A 69 8.56 4.83 1.47
CA GLY A 69 7.50 4.95 2.43
C GLY A 69 6.29 5.73 1.90
N GLY A 70 5.22 5.67 2.64
CA GLY A 70 4.00 6.42 2.41
C GLY A 70 2.77 5.78 3.05
N THR A 71 1.94 6.60 3.68
CA THR A 71 0.67 6.17 4.26
C THR A 71 -0.40 6.07 3.20
N CYS A 72 -0.98 4.87 3.03
CA CYS A 72 -2.12 4.64 2.15
C CYS A 72 -3.44 4.68 2.92
N VAL A 73 -4.38 5.50 2.48
CA VAL A 73 -5.76 5.46 2.98
C VAL A 73 -6.54 4.42 2.19
N VAL A 74 -7.12 3.45 2.86
CA VAL A 74 -7.97 2.45 2.20
C VAL A 74 -9.43 2.82 2.42
N ILE A 75 -10.12 3.18 1.33
CA ILE A 75 -11.52 3.58 1.37
C ILE A 75 -12.46 2.45 0.94
N GLU A 76 -13.73 2.57 1.30
CA GLU A 76 -14.75 1.64 0.82
C GLU A 76 -15.09 1.90 -0.64
N GLY A 77 -14.89 0.87 -1.50
CA GLY A 77 -15.33 0.89 -2.89
C GLY A 77 -16.83 0.55 -3.04
N PRO A 78 -17.38 0.67 -4.28
CA PRO A 78 -16.65 0.96 -5.53
C PRO A 78 -16.51 2.47 -5.86
N ARG A 79 -17.01 3.38 -5.04
CA ARG A 79 -16.90 4.82 -5.31
C ARG A 79 -15.50 5.36 -5.01
N PHE A 80 -15.10 6.37 -5.75
CA PHE A 80 -13.93 7.18 -5.43
C PHE A 80 -14.21 8.16 -4.28
N SER A 81 -13.16 8.79 -3.76
CA SER A 81 -13.24 9.82 -2.74
C SER A 81 -14.08 11.01 -3.22
N THR A 82 -14.81 11.63 -2.30
CA THR A 82 -15.32 12.97 -2.56
C THR A 82 -14.17 13.99 -2.46
N LYS A 83 -14.34 15.19 -3.05
CA LYS A 83 -13.36 16.28 -2.90
C LYS A 83 -13.09 16.63 -1.43
N ALA A 84 -14.10 16.55 -0.58
CA ALA A 84 -13.96 16.83 0.85
C ALA A 84 -13.13 15.75 1.58
N GLU A 85 -13.36 14.47 1.27
CA GLU A 85 -12.57 13.36 1.77
C GLU A 85 -11.11 13.48 1.32
N SER A 86 -10.89 13.70 0.03
CA SER A 86 -9.56 13.84 -0.55
C SER A 86 -8.78 15.00 0.07
N ASN A 87 -9.40 16.18 0.18
CA ASN A 87 -8.80 17.34 0.86
C ASN A 87 -8.49 17.07 2.33
N TRP A 88 -9.31 16.30 3.02
CA TRP A 88 -9.04 15.90 4.39
C TRP A 88 -7.81 14.99 4.44
N PHE A 89 -7.73 13.97 3.61
CA PHE A 89 -6.60 13.03 3.54
C PHE A 89 -5.29 13.75 3.23
N THR A 90 -5.31 14.66 2.25
CA THR A 90 -4.15 15.48 1.88
C THR A 90 -3.66 16.35 3.05
N ARG A 91 -4.58 17.00 3.78
CA ARG A 91 -4.24 17.84 4.94
C ARG A 91 -3.68 17.04 6.12
N MET A 92 -4.01 15.76 6.24
CA MET A 92 -3.43 14.85 7.24
C MET A 92 -2.01 14.42 6.87
N GLY A 93 -1.51 14.79 5.69
CA GLY A 93 -0.21 14.39 5.20
C GLY A 93 -0.15 12.94 4.72
N TRP A 94 -1.29 12.29 4.43
CA TRP A 94 -1.32 10.95 3.86
C TRP A 94 -0.95 11.00 2.38
N HIS A 95 -0.38 9.91 1.85
CA HIS A 95 0.33 9.93 0.57
C HIS A 95 -0.50 9.39 -0.58
N THR A 96 -1.22 8.29 -0.36
CA THR A 96 -1.97 7.61 -1.41
C THR A 96 -3.35 7.14 -0.92
N VAL A 97 -4.25 6.86 -1.86
CA VAL A 97 -5.57 6.28 -1.58
C VAL A 97 -5.84 5.10 -2.49
N ASN A 98 -6.41 4.03 -1.93
CA ASN A 98 -6.91 2.88 -2.70
C ASN A 98 -8.13 2.22 -2.04
N MET A 99 -8.49 1.01 -2.53
CA MET A 99 -9.64 0.25 -2.04
C MET A 99 -9.26 -1.19 -1.65
N THR A 100 -7.96 -1.56 -1.65
CA THR A 100 -7.57 -2.98 -1.71
C THR A 100 -6.56 -3.41 -0.65
N GLN A 101 -5.68 -2.55 -0.14
CA GLN A 101 -4.62 -2.97 0.79
C GLN A 101 -5.16 -3.49 2.14
N TYR A 102 -6.29 -3.01 2.58
CA TYR A 102 -6.97 -3.54 3.76
C TYR A 102 -8.20 -4.37 3.32
N PRO A 103 -8.47 -5.55 3.89
CA PRO A 103 -7.85 -6.13 5.08
C PRO A 103 -6.58 -6.96 4.80
N GLU A 104 -6.12 -7.07 3.58
CA GLU A 104 -5.03 -7.97 3.15
C GLU A 104 -3.76 -7.80 4.00
N VAL A 105 -3.32 -6.56 4.22
CA VAL A 105 -2.12 -6.26 5.03
C VAL A 105 -2.28 -6.69 6.49
N ALA A 106 -3.45 -6.48 7.09
CA ALA A 106 -3.74 -6.89 8.46
C ALA A 106 -3.80 -8.41 8.60
N LEU A 107 -4.45 -9.08 7.64
CA LEU A 107 -4.55 -10.54 7.61
C LEU A 107 -3.18 -11.21 7.39
N ALA A 108 -2.34 -10.64 6.55
CA ALA A 108 -0.95 -11.11 6.39
C ALA A 108 -0.17 -11.00 7.70
N ARG A 109 -0.35 -9.91 8.45
CA ARG A 109 0.28 -9.71 9.76
C ARG A 109 -0.20 -10.74 10.78
N GLU A 110 -1.50 -11.08 10.80
CA GLU A 110 -2.08 -12.14 11.64
C GLU A 110 -1.54 -13.54 11.30
N GLN A 111 -0.98 -13.73 10.13
CA GLN A 111 -0.36 -14.98 9.72
C GLN A 111 1.18 -14.95 9.82
N ALA A 112 1.74 -13.92 10.48
CA ALA A 112 3.19 -13.71 10.60
C ALA A 112 3.91 -13.72 9.22
N MET A 113 3.21 -13.27 8.17
CA MET A 113 3.74 -13.22 6.81
C MET A 113 4.45 -11.89 6.53
N CYS A 114 5.55 -11.96 5.78
CA CYS A 114 6.16 -10.78 5.19
C CYS A 114 5.27 -10.23 4.08
N TYR A 115 4.81 -8.99 4.22
CA TYR A 115 3.95 -8.32 3.26
C TYR A 115 4.60 -7.03 2.78
N CYS A 116 4.66 -6.83 1.47
CA CYS A 116 5.15 -5.63 0.82
C CYS A 116 4.13 -5.18 -0.23
N ASN A 117 3.90 -3.89 -0.33
CA ASN A 117 3.05 -3.32 -1.37
C ASN A 117 3.82 -2.29 -2.19
N ILE A 118 3.83 -2.50 -3.51
CA ILE A 118 4.31 -1.54 -4.50
C ILE A 118 3.10 -0.92 -5.17
N SER A 119 2.87 0.34 -4.89
CA SER A 119 1.77 1.13 -5.43
C SER A 119 2.20 1.88 -6.69
N VAL A 120 1.37 1.83 -7.74
CA VAL A 120 1.53 2.66 -8.95
C VAL A 120 0.55 3.81 -8.85
N ILE A 121 1.03 5.02 -8.97
CA ILE A 121 0.18 6.20 -9.02
C ILE A 121 -0.52 6.23 -10.38
N THR A 122 -1.83 6.04 -10.39
CA THR A 122 -2.65 6.03 -11.61
C THR A 122 -3.31 7.35 -11.92
N ASP A 123 -3.53 8.14 -10.90
CA ASP A 123 -4.26 9.41 -10.95
C ASP A 123 -3.92 10.29 -9.74
N TYR A 124 -4.33 11.54 -9.78
CA TYR A 124 -4.47 12.36 -8.58
C TYR A 124 -5.89 12.22 -8.04
N ASP A 125 -6.04 12.05 -6.72
CA ASP A 125 -7.36 11.92 -6.12
C ASP A 125 -8.18 13.22 -6.23
N ALA A 126 -9.51 13.10 -6.10
CA ALA A 126 -10.51 14.10 -6.46
C ALA A 126 -10.30 15.53 -5.89
N GLY A 127 -9.59 15.67 -4.78
CA GLY A 127 -9.35 16.96 -4.12
C GLY A 127 -8.00 17.58 -4.43
N LEU A 128 -7.07 16.83 -5.03
CA LEU A 128 -5.73 17.32 -5.33
C LEU A 128 -5.75 18.08 -6.66
N VAL A 129 -5.64 19.40 -6.56
CA VAL A 129 -5.49 20.27 -7.72
C VAL A 129 -4.00 20.52 -7.91
N ALA A 130 -3.34 19.74 -8.80
CA ALA A 130 -2.02 20.10 -9.28
C ALA A 130 -2.13 21.39 -10.14
N GLU A 131 -1.17 22.30 -10.05
CA GLU A 131 -1.14 23.49 -10.90
C GLU A 131 -1.26 23.11 -12.38
N GLY A 132 -2.41 23.43 -13.01
CA GLY A 132 -2.57 23.29 -14.45
C GLY A 132 -3.58 22.28 -14.98
N ALA A 133 -4.62 21.93 -14.23
CA ALA A 133 -5.76 21.10 -14.63
C ALA A 133 -5.64 19.62 -14.29
N VAL A 134 -6.36 19.23 -13.28
CA VAL A 134 -6.61 17.81 -12.98
C VAL A 134 -7.99 17.46 -13.52
N GLU A 135 -8.02 16.55 -14.49
CA GLU A 135 -9.28 15.90 -14.84
C GLU A 135 -9.72 15.03 -13.65
N PRO A 136 -11.04 14.95 -13.39
CA PRO A 136 -11.55 14.03 -12.37
C PRO A 136 -11.06 12.62 -12.63
N VAL A 137 -10.69 11.90 -11.55
CA VAL A 137 -10.33 10.48 -11.66
C VAL A 137 -11.42 9.71 -12.40
N SER A 138 -11.02 8.91 -13.39
CA SER A 138 -11.92 8.06 -14.15
C SER A 138 -11.36 6.63 -14.24
N ASN A 139 -12.26 5.66 -14.31
CA ASN A 139 -11.85 4.26 -14.48
C ASN A 139 -10.97 4.07 -15.72
N GLU A 140 -11.25 4.78 -16.81
CA GLU A 140 -10.47 4.68 -18.04
C GLU A 140 -9.03 5.18 -17.84
N ALA A 141 -8.83 6.33 -17.18
CA ALA A 141 -7.51 6.88 -16.89
C ALA A 141 -6.71 5.93 -15.99
N VAL A 142 -7.34 5.40 -14.93
CA VAL A 142 -6.73 4.42 -14.01
C VAL A 142 -6.26 3.18 -14.76
N ILE A 143 -7.15 2.55 -15.56
CA ILE A 143 -6.82 1.34 -16.31
C ILE A 143 -5.70 1.59 -17.32
N LYS A 144 -5.74 2.70 -18.06
CA LYS A 144 -4.72 3.06 -19.05
C LYS A 144 -3.36 3.26 -18.40
N THR A 145 -3.29 4.02 -17.32
CA THR A 145 -2.02 4.29 -16.62
C THR A 145 -1.47 3.01 -15.98
N PHE A 146 -2.34 2.20 -15.35
CA PHE A 146 -1.91 0.93 -14.76
C PHE A 146 -1.38 -0.03 -15.84
N ALA A 147 -2.09 -0.18 -16.96
CA ALA A 147 -1.65 -1.03 -18.07
C ALA A 147 -0.31 -0.57 -18.66
N ALA A 148 -0.06 0.74 -18.76
CA ALA A 148 1.21 1.28 -19.23
C ALA A 148 2.38 0.93 -18.28
N ASN A 149 2.12 0.79 -16.98
CA ASN A 149 3.13 0.46 -15.97
C ASN A 149 3.25 -1.04 -15.67
N LEU A 150 2.35 -1.88 -16.21
CA LEU A 150 2.33 -3.31 -15.91
C LEU A 150 3.65 -4.01 -16.23
N LYS A 151 4.28 -3.65 -17.36
CA LYS A 151 5.60 -4.21 -17.74
C LYS A 151 6.67 -3.89 -16.69
N ASN A 152 6.68 -2.67 -16.18
CA ASN A 152 7.61 -2.25 -15.13
C ASN A 152 7.37 -3.05 -13.85
N LEU A 153 6.11 -3.24 -13.45
CA LEU A 153 5.76 -4.04 -12.28
C LEU A 153 6.23 -5.49 -12.41
N VAL A 154 6.00 -6.13 -13.56
CA VAL A 154 6.48 -7.50 -13.83
C VAL A 154 8.00 -7.54 -13.72
N THR A 155 8.72 -6.62 -14.36
CA THR A 155 10.18 -6.55 -14.29
C THR A 155 10.69 -6.36 -12.86
N ILE A 156 10.03 -5.51 -12.07
CA ILE A 156 10.38 -5.30 -10.66
C ILE A 156 10.21 -6.62 -9.87
N ILE A 157 9.05 -7.28 -10.01
CA ILE A 157 8.77 -8.54 -9.29
C ILE A 157 9.77 -9.62 -9.66
N GLU A 158 10.04 -9.81 -10.96
CA GLU A 158 11.02 -10.79 -11.45
C GLU A 158 12.43 -10.51 -10.91
N ALA A 159 12.83 -9.25 -10.81
CA ALA A 159 14.11 -8.86 -10.25
C ALA A 159 14.18 -8.97 -8.71
N MET A 160 13.05 -8.82 -8.02
CA MET A 160 12.97 -8.96 -6.56
C MET A 160 13.02 -10.41 -6.09
N ILE A 161 12.34 -11.33 -6.78
CA ILE A 161 12.19 -12.73 -6.34
C ILE A 161 13.53 -13.38 -5.98
N PRO A 162 14.59 -13.29 -6.78
CA PRO A 162 15.88 -13.89 -6.45
C PRO A 162 16.58 -13.28 -5.22
N GLN A 163 16.16 -12.10 -4.80
CA GLN A 163 16.74 -11.35 -3.67
C GLN A 163 16.00 -11.63 -2.35
N ILE A 164 14.83 -12.28 -2.42
CA ILE A 164 14.07 -12.61 -1.21
C ILE A 164 14.87 -13.67 -0.41
N PRO A 165 15.25 -13.37 0.84
CA PRO A 165 16.05 -14.27 1.63
C PRO A 165 15.25 -15.51 2.02
N GLY A 166 15.96 -16.59 2.35
CA GLY A 166 15.36 -17.80 2.89
C GLY A 166 14.73 -17.61 4.28
N PRO A 167 14.15 -18.68 4.83
CA PRO A 167 13.38 -18.62 6.09
C PRO A 167 14.24 -18.29 7.33
N ASP A 168 15.57 -18.37 7.22
CA ASP A 168 16.50 -18.10 8.33
C ASP A 168 16.81 -16.59 8.49
N VAL A 169 16.19 -15.71 7.69
CA VAL A 169 16.36 -14.27 7.83
C VAL A 169 15.73 -13.80 9.14
N ASP A 170 16.43 -12.96 9.87
CA ASP A 170 15.87 -12.25 11.03
C ASP A 170 14.90 -11.17 10.54
N CYS A 171 13.60 -11.47 10.66
CA CYS A 171 12.54 -10.55 10.26
C CYS A 171 11.48 -10.44 11.35
N SER A 172 11.20 -9.22 11.78
CA SER A 172 10.18 -8.94 12.80
C SER A 172 8.76 -9.43 12.44
N CYS A 173 8.49 -9.71 11.16
CA CYS A 173 7.20 -10.27 10.74
C CYS A 173 6.96 -11.66 11.32
N PHE A 174 8.01 -12.48 11.48
CA PHE A 174 7.88 -13.84 12.02
C PHE A 174 7.52 -13.86 13.52
N HIS A 175 7.74 -12.75 14.20
CA HIS A 175 7.45 -12.54 15.64
C HIS A 175 6.15 -11.77 15.88
N ALA A 176 5.33 -11.57 14.84
CA ALA A 176 4.11 -10.76 14.94
C ALA A 176 3.08 -11.31 15.96
N LEU A 177 3.12 -12.60 16.23
CA LEU A 177 2.21 -13.28 17.16
C LEU A 177 2.80 -13.51 18.55
N ASP A 178 4.05 -13.14 18.80
CA ASP A 178 4.70 -13.34 20.10
C ASP A 178 3.98 -12.48 21.16
N GLY A 179 3.38 -13.15 22.15
CA GLY A 179 2.59 -12.50 23.20
C GLY A 179 1.27 -11.87 22.74
N ALA A 180 0.78 -12.18 21.54
CA ALA A 180 -0.46 -11.61 21.01
C ALA A 180 -1.74 -12.21 21.64
N ALA A 181 -1.69 -13.47 22.07
CA ALA A 181 -2.83 -14.15 22.68
C ALA A 181 -2.97 -13.78 24.17
N ILE A 182 -4.22 -13.60 24.61
CA ILE A 182 -4.59 -13.42 26.04
C ILE A 182 -5.16 -14.75 26.54
N GLU A 183 -4.46 -15.37 27.46
CA GLU A 183 -4.89 -16.60 28.14
C GLU A 183 -5.95 -16.35 29.22
#